data_ef2d4eaf36a262fcbcd9cf04b8f3071d
#
_entry.id   ef2d4eaf36a262fcbcd9cf04b8f3071d
#
_cell.length_a   1.000
_cell.length_b   1.000
_cell.length_c   1.000
_cell.angle_alpha   90.00
_cell.angle_beta   90.00
_cell.angle_gamma   90.00
#
_symmetry.space_group_name_H-M   'P 1'
#
loop_
_entity.id
_entity.type
_entity.pdbx_description
1 polymer ?
#
loop_
_entity_poly.entity_id
_entity_poly.type
_entity_poly.pdbx_seq_one_letter_code
_entity_poly.pdbx_strand_id
1 'polypeptide(L)'
;MHEALADPDWVIAMEEELECFTRNEVWTRVEKTKDYHINVIGTKWVFKNKQDEHGIVTRNKARLVAQGYGQIEGMDYEDTFAPVARLEAIRLLLAYASFHNFKLYQMDVKSAFLNGPLKEVAYVAQPPGFEDPRYPNHVYLLHKALYGLKQAPRAWYEHLRDFLLMDGFSVGKVDSTLFTKRVKGSGLFFVQIYVDDIIFGGANEEHNKAFSKLMTMKFRMSMMGELKYFLGFIIKQLPHGTFISQEQYVLGILEKFNMLKASPMKTPMPLNGQLGSG
;
A
#
# COMPACT_ATOMS: atom_id res chain seq x y z
N MET A 1 12.15 -15.82 14.92
CA MET A 1 11.95 -16.89 13.92
C MET A 1 11.71 -18.24 14.60
N HIS A 2 12.58 -18.74 15.47
CA HIS A 2 12.37 -20.00 16.17
C HIS A 2 11.05 -20.05 16.97
N GLU A 3 10.71 -18.97 17.66
CA GLU A 3 9.43 -18.85 18.38
C GLU A 3 8.23 -18.93 17.43
N ALA A 4 8.31 -18.25 16.27
CA ALA A 4 7.22 -18.27 15.29
C ALA A 4 7.03 -19.65 14.63
N LEU A 5 8.11 -20.40 14.39
CA LEU A 5 8.03 -21.78 13.87
C LEU A 5 7.52 -22.79 14.91
N ALA A 6 7.59 -22.46 16.20
CA ALA A 6 7.04 -23.28 17.29
C ALA A 6 5.55 -22.99 17.55
N ASP A 7 5.00 -21.90 17.00
CA ASP A 7 3.61 -21.48 17.17
C ASP A 7 2.79 -21.82 15.93
N PRO A 8 1.80 -22.73 16.02
CA PRO A 8 0.98 -23.15 14.88
C PRO A 8 0.27 -21.98 14.17
N ASP A 9 -0.17 -20.97 14.91
CA ASP A 9 -0.90 -19.83 14.33
C ASP A 9 0.00 -18.97 13.44
N TRP A 10 1.29 -18.85 13.79
CA TRP A 10 2.26 -18.20 12.92
C TRP A 10 2.67 -19.04 11.73
N VAL A 11 2.77 -20.37 11.89
CA VAL A 11 3.04 -21.29 10.76
C VAL A 11 1.92 -21.19 9.74
N ILE A 12 0.66 -21.24 10.15
CA ILE A 12 -0.50 -21.07 9.28
C ILE A 12 -0.43 -19.72 8.54
N ALA A 13 -0.10 -18.63 9.26
CA ALA A 13 0.01 -17.30 8.62
C ALA A 13 1.15 -17.22 7.59
N MET A 14 2.26 -17.93 7.80
CA MET A 14 3.37 -18.02 6.84
C MET A 14 2.98 -18.86 5.61
N GLU A 15 2.31 -19.99 5.82
CA GLU A 15 1.82 -20.86 4.74
C GLU A 15 0.80 -20.12 3.87
N GLU A 16 -0.15 -19.38 4.46
CA GLU A 16 -1.10 -18.52 3.72
C GLU A 16 -0.40 -17.50 2.81
N GLU A 17 0.72 -16.92 3.28
CA GLU A 17 1.51 -15.98 2.47
C GLU A 17 2.20 -16.70 1.30
N LEU A 18 2.80 -17.87 1.52
CA LEU A 18 3.44 -18.68 0.47
C LEU A 18 2.43 -19.21 -0.55
N GLU A 19 1.24 -19.61 -0.11
CA GLU A 19 0.15 -19.97 -1.02
C GLU A 19 -0.29 -18.76 -1.87
N CYS A 20 -0.29 -17.57 -1.29
CA CYS A 20 -0.56 -16.35 -2.04
C CYS A 20 0.46 -16.15 -3.15
N PHE A 21 1.74 -16.46 -2.93
CA PHE A 21 2.80 -16.37 -3.95
C PHE A 21 2.60 -17.39 -5.06
N THR A 22 2.24 -18.61 -4.72
CA THR A 22 1.95 -19.68 -5.70
C THR A 22 0.74 -19.31 -6.56
N ARG A 23 -0.35 -18.89 -5.94
CA ARG A 23 -1.59 -18.50 -6.62
C ARG A 23 -1.42 -17.30 -7.55
N ASN A 24 -0.54 -16.36 -7.18
CA ASN A 24 -0.24 -15.18 -8.00
C ASN A 24 0.93 -15.41 -8.97
N GLU A 25 1.50 -16.61 -9.03
CA GLU A 25 2.66 -16.92 -9.90
C GLU A 25 3.80 -15.91 -9.73
N VAL A 26 4.14 -15.62 -8.45
CA VAL A 26 5.13 -14.57 -8.13
C VAL A 26 6.53 -15.00 -8.53
N TRP A 27 6.83 -16.29 -8.43
CA TRP A 27 8.15 -16.83 -8.62
C TRP A 27 8.17 -18.26 -9.17
N THR A 28 9.34 -18.66 -9.68
CA THR A 28 9.63 -20.05 -10.05
C THR A 28 10.93 -20.49 -9.37
N ARG A 29 10.91 -21.71 -8.81
CA ARG A 29 12.13 -22.29 -8.23
C ARG A 29 13.07 -22.74 -9.33
N VAL A 30 14.33 -22.32 -9.24
CA VAL A 30 15.38 -22.61 -10.20
C VAL A 30 16.66 -23.04 -9.48
N GLU A 31 17.50 -23.83 -10.13
CA GLU A 31 18.82 -24.13 -9.61
C GLU A 31 19.71 -22.89 -9.64
N LYS A 32 20.40 -22.61 -8.55
CA LYS A 32 21.38 -21.53 -8.50
C LYS A 32 22.52 -21.84 -9.45
N THR A 33 22.58 -21.13 -10.57
CA THR A 33 23.67 -21.26 -11.53
C THR A 33 24.99 -20.81 -10.89
N LYS A 34 26.10 -21.41 -11.34
CA LYS A 34 27.45 -21.04 -10.90
C LYS A 34 27.96 -19.74 -11.53
N ASP A 35 27.10 -19.03 -12.26
CA ASP A 35 27.43 -17.73 -12.84
C ASP A 35 27.69 -16.71 -11.73
N TYR A 36 28.90 -16.17 -11.72
CA TYR A 36 29.41 -15.23 -10.72
C TYR A 36 28.68 -13.87 -10.70
N HIS A 37 27.71 -13.67 -11.59
CA HIS A 37 26.97 -12.40 -11.75
C HIS A 37 25.56 -12.41 -11.16
N ILE A 38 25.13 -13.51 -10.52
CA ILE A 38 23.79 -13.57 -9.93
C ILE A 38 23.85 -13.12 -8.47
N ASN A 39 23.23 -11.97 -8.18
CA ASN A 39 22.95 -11.56 -6.83
C ASN A 39 21.68 -12.26 -6.30
N VAL A 40 21.80 -13.02 -5.22
CA VAL A 40 20.66 -13.67 -4.57
C VAL A 40 20.26 -12.83 -3.36
N ILE A 41 19.12 -12.17 -3.50
CA ILE A 41 18.58 -11.29 -2.46
C ILE A 41 18.04 -12.15 -1.32
N GLY A 42 18.42 -11.87 -0.08
CA GLY A 42 17.89 -12.55 1.11
C GLY A 42 16.40 -12.29 1.29
N THR A 43 15.74 -13.19 2.01
CA THR A 43 14.34 -12.99 2.44
C THR A 43 14.23 -13.00 3.96
N LYS A 44 13.20 -12.36 4.50
CA LYS A 44 12.87 -12.38 5.93
C LYS A 44 11.38 -12.34 6.16
N TRP A 45 10.94 -12.92 7.25
CA TRP A 45 9.57 -12.81 7.72
C TRP A 45 9.35 -11.54 8.53
N VAL A 46 8.22 -10.89 8.32
CA VAL A 46 7.71 -9.78 9.14
C VAL A 46 6.36 -10.19 9.70
N PHE A 47 6.27 -10.22 11.02
CA PHE A 47 5.09 -10.66 11.76
C PHE A 47 4.32 -9.45 12.30
N LYS A 48 3.00 -9.49 12.19
CA LYS A 48 2.13 -8.44 12.71
C LYS A 48 0.81 -9.02 13.21
N ASN A 49 0.50 -8.82 14.49
CA ASN A 49 -0.82 -9.10 15.02
C ASN A 49 -1.82 -8.04 14.53
N LYS A 50 -2.94 -8.47 14.01
CA LYS A 50 -4.09 -7.63 13.70
C LYS A 50 -4.98 -7.61 14.92
N GLN A 51 -5.32 -6.43 15.39
CA GLN A 51 -6.18 -6.20 16.54
C GLN A 51 -7.48 -5.53 16.10
N ASP A 52 -8.55 -5.80 16.83
CA ASP A 52 -9.81 -5.04 16.73
C ASP A 52 -9.71 -3.69 17.45
N GLU A 53 -10.83 -2.96 17.52
CA GLU A 53 -10.94 -1.65 18.19
C GLU A 53 -10.74 -1.75 19.72
N HIS A 54 -10.81 -2.96 20.30
CA HIS A 54 -10.58 -3.21 21.72
C HIS A 54 -9.16 -3.71 22.01
N GLY A 55 -8.29 -3.79 21.00
CA GLY A 55 -6.92 -4.28 21.14
C GLY A 55 -6.79 -5.79 21.18
N ILE A 56 -7.89 -6.54 20.95
CA ILE A 56 -7.87 -8.00 20.94
C ILE A 56 -7.28 -8.48 19.60
N VAL A 57 -6.29 -9.39 19.68
CA VAL A 57 -5.69 -10.00 18.49
C VAL A 57 -6.73 -10.88 17.80
N THR A 58 -7.12 -10.48 16.59
CA THR A 58 -8.11 -11.19 15.77
C THR A 58 -7.46 -12.08 14.71
N ARG A 59 -6.21 -11.79 14.33
CA ARG A 59 -5.50 -12.55 13.30
C ARG A 59 -4.00 -12.30 13.37
N ASN A 60 -3.21 -13.34 13.19
CA ASN A 60 -1.79 -13.27 12.89
C ASN A 60 -1.60 -13.00 11.39
N LYS A 61 -0.66 -12.13 11.05
CA LYS A 61 -0.28 -11.86 9.67
C LYS A 61 1.22 -11.95 9.52
N ALA A 62 1.68 -12.89 8.70
CA ALA A 62 3.07 -12.97 8.26
C ALA A 62 3.20 -12.36 6.85
N ARG A 63 4.32 -11.71 6.58
CA ARG A 63 4.72 -11.27 5.25
C ARG A 63 6.15 -11.71 4.98
N LEU A 64 6.36 -12.35 3.84
CA LEU A 64 7.71 -12.58 3.34
C LEU A 64 8.20 -11.32 2.62
N VAL A 65 9.35 -10.82 3.03
CA VAL A 65 9.90 -9.55 2.55
C VAL A 65 11.31 -9.78 2.02
N ALA A 66 11.60 -9.28 0.82
CA ALA A 66 12.96 -9.28 0.29
C ALA A 66 13.84 -8.28 1.04
N GLN A 67 15.10 -8.63 1.23
CA GLN A 67 16.11 -7.77 1.84
C GLN A 67 16.72 -6.84 0.79
N GLY A 68 15.90 -5.92 0.25
CA GLY A 68 16.26 -5.05 -0.88
C GLY A 68 17.47 -4.15 -0.66
N TYR A 69 17.93 -3.99 0.56
CA TYR A 69 19.20 -3.32 0.84
C TYR A 69 20.41 -4.06 0.27
N GLY A 70 20.28 -5.36 -0.01
CA GLY A 70 21.30 -6.16 -0.70
C GLY A 70 21.25 -6.07 -2.22
N GLN A 71 20.33 -5.31 -2.81
CA GLN A 71 20.23 -5.12 -4.26
C GLN A 71 21.30 -4.17 -4.79
N ILE A 72 21.81 -4.49 -5.97
CA ILE A 72 22.85 -3.75 -6.71
C ILE A 72 22.19 -2.98 -7.85
N GLU A 73 22.39 -1.66 -7.88
CA GLU A 73 21.91 -0.78 -8.95
C GLU A 73 22.57 -1.14 -10.29
N GLY A 74 21.81 -1.11 -11.38
CA GLY A 74 22.26 -1.51 -12.72
C GLY A 74 22.32 -3.03 -12.93
N MET A 75 22.10 -3.86 -11.89
CA MET A 75 22.05 -5.31 -11.98
C MET A 75 20.67 -5.85 -11.57
N ASP A 76 20.23 -5.55 -10.35
CA ASP A 76 18.97 -6.05 -9.78
C ASP A 76 17.80 -5.10 -10.02
N TYR A 77 18.07 -3.82 -10.25
CA TYR A 77 17.08 -2.78 -10.54
C TYR A 77 17.73 -1.60 -11.28
N GLU A 78 16.96 -0.91 -12.10
CA GLU A 78 17.35 0.36 -12.73
C GLU A 78 16.68 1.53 -12.02
N ASP A 79 15.37 1.50 -11.93
CA ASP A 79 14.53 2.57 -11.37
C ASP A 79 13.74 2.08 -10.15
N THR A 80 13.66 2.92 -9.11
CA THR A 80 13.04 2.52 -7.84
C THR A 80 11.76 3.26 -7.49
N PHE A 81 11.67 4.55 -7.86
CA PHE A 81 10.63 5.42 -7.34
C PHE A 81 9.32 5.30 -8.10
N ALA A 82 8.22 5.15 -7.34
CA ALA A 82 6.86 5.40 -7.80
C ALA A 82 6.41 6.79 -7.37
N PRO A 83 5.53 7.44 -8.12
CA PRO A 83 4.85 8.64 -7.64
C PRO A 83 4.05 8.35 -6.38
N VAL A 84 4.01 9.30 -5.46
CA VAL A 84 3.23 9.23 -4.23
C VAL A 84 2.25 10.40 -4.21
N ALA A 85 0.98 10.10 -3.93
CA ALA A 85 -0.06 11.12 -3.83
C ALA A 85 0.27 12.14 -2.73
N ARG A 86 0.09 13.42 -3.04
CA ARG A 86 0.28 14.51 -2.10
C ARG A 86 -1.02 14.76 -1.33
N LEU A 87 -0.90 15.10 -0.04
CA LEU A 87 -2.07 15.41 0.80
C LEU A 87 -2.89 16.57 0.25
N GLU A 88 -2.23 17.55 -0.37
CA GLU A 88 -2.87 18.70 -1.01
C GLU A 88 -3.76 18.27 -2.19
N ALA A 89 -3.30 17.33 -3.01
CA ALA A 89 -4.07 16.80 -4.14
C ALA A 89 -5.34 16.08 -3.64
N ILE A 90 -5.21 15.32 -2.57
CA ILE A 90 -6.35 14.62 -1.93
C ILE A 90 -7.35 15.64 -1.36
N ARG A 91 -6.88 16.68 -0.67
CA ARG A 91 -7.74 17.75 -0.15
C ARG A 91 -8.48 18.50 -1.26
N LEU A 92 -7.78 18.78 -2.37
CA LEU A 92 -8.40 19.41 -3.55
C LEU A 92 -9.45 18.50 -4.18
N LEU A 93 -9.18 17.19 -4.28
CA LEU A 93 -10.14 16.21 -4.79
C LEU A 93 -11.39 16.14 -3.89
N LEU A 94 -11.22 16.12 -2.56
CA LEU A 94 -12.33 16.16 -1.60
C LEU A 94 -13.15 17.46 -1.72
N ALA A 95 -12.48 18.60 -1.85
CA ALA A 95 -13.16 19.90 -2.04
C ALA A 95 -13.92 19.94 -3.37
N TYR A 96 -13.31 19.44 -4.44
CA TYR A 96 -13.95 19.34 -5.75
C TYR A 96 -15.18 18.42 -5.74
N ALA A 97 -15.07 17.25 -5.10
CA ALA A 97 -16.16 16.30 -4.95
C ALA A 97 -17.32 16.93 -4.15
N SER A 98 -17.02 17.63 -3.07
CA SER A 98 -17.99 18.34 -2.25
C SER A 98 -18.69 19.46 -3.03
N PHE A 99 -17.93 20.27 -3.77
CA PHE A 99 -18.48 21.36 -4.59
C PHE A 99 -19.41 20.85 -5.70
N HIS A 100 -19.05 19.74 -6.34
CA HIS A 100 -19.84 19.12 -7.42
C HIS A 100 -20.86 18.08 -6.91
N ASN A 101 -21.00 17.93 -5.61
CA ASN A 101 -22.04 17.11 -4.97
C ASN A 101 -21.97 15.62 -5.35
N PHE A 102 -20.77 15.04 -5.45
CA PHE A 102 -20.59 13.61 -5.61
C PHE A 102 -19.71 13.02 -4.50
N LYS A 103 -19.84 11.72 -4.30
CA LYS A 103 -19.08 10.99 -3.27
C LYS A 103 -17.83 10.36 -3.82
N LEU A 104 -16.83 10.27 -2.94
CA LEU A 104 -15.63 9.49 -3.15
C LEU A 104 -15.71 8.18 -2.40
N TYR A 105 -15.19 7.13 -3.01
CA TYR A 105 -15.14 5.76 -2.52
C TYR A 105 -13.70 5.32 -2.37
N GLN A 106 -13.49 4.29 -1.55
CA GLN A 106 -12.15 3.72 -1.31
C GLN A 106 -12.13 2.23 -1.59
N MET A 107 -11.03 1.77 -2.18
CA MET A 107 -10.68 0.38 -2.39
C MET A 107 -9.27 0.12 -1.87
N ASP A 108 -9.01 -1.10 -1.38
CA ASP A 108 -7.70 -1.57 -0.92
C ASP A 108 -7.27 -2.79 -1.73
N VAL A 109 -6.10 -2.72 -2.35
CA VAL A 109 -5.54 -3.82 -3.14
C VAL A 109 -4.81 -4.79 -2.22
N LYS A 110 -5.22 -6.04 -2.24
CA LYS A 110 -4.54 -7.07 -1.46
C LYS A 110 -3.21 -7.43 -2.11
N SER A 111 -2.14 -7.36 -1.30
CA SER A 111 -0.78 -7.70 -1.74
C SER A 111 -0.39 -6.96 -3.04
N ALA A 112 -0.57 -5.63 -3.06
CA ALA A 112 -0.42 -4.79 -4.25
C ALA A 112 0.85 -5.08 -5.04
N PHE A 113 2.02 -5.15 -4.39
CA PHE A 113 3.29 -5.39 -5.07
C PHE A 113 3.35 -6.73 -5.79
N LEU A 114 2.71 -7.78 -5.26
CA LEU A 114 2.65 -9.09 -5.91
C LEU A 114 1.86 -9.10 -7.23
N ASN A 115 1.25 -7.97 -7.62
CA ASN A 115 0.61 -7.80 -8.93
C ASN A 115 1.53 -7.10 -9.94
N GLY A 116 2.61 -6.44 -9.49
CA GLY A 116 3.53 -5.71 -10.36
C GLY A 116 4.53 -6.64 -11.06
N PRO A 117 4.50 -6.81 -12.39
CA PRO A 117 5.48 -7.61 -13.09
C PRO A 117 6.87 -6.95 -12.99
N LEU A 118 7.89 -7.77 -12.77
CA LEU A 118 9.28 -7.31 -12.82
C LEU A 118 9.78 -7.34 -14.26
N LYS A 119 10.54 -6.32 -14.65
CA LYS A 119 11.25 -6.23 -15.93
C LYS A 119 12.66 -6.81 -15.80
N GLU A 120 13.26 -6.60 -14.64
CA GLU A 120 14.61 -7.05 -14.31
C GLU A 120 14.59 -8.50 -13.79
N VAL A 121 15.67 -9.19 -14.02
CA VAL A 121 15.89 -10.55 -13.49
C VAL A 121 16.34 -10.44 -12.04
N ALA A 122 15.51 -10.90 -11.12
CA ALA A 122 15.80 -10.87 -9.69
C ALA A 122 15.64 -12.26 -9.07
N TYR A 123 16.63 -12.65 -8.27
CA TYR A 123 16.61 -13.93 -7.56
C TYR A 123 16.53 -13.69 -6.05
N VAL A 124 15.70 -14.47 -5.37
CA VAL A 124 15.60 -14.45 -3.91
C VAL A 124 15.92 -15.80 -3.31
N ALA A 125 16.46 -15.79 -2.10
CA ALA A 125 16.70 -17.00 -1.32
C ALA A 125 15.38 -17.67 -0.93
N GLN A 126 15.44 -18.97 -0.69
CA GLN A 126 14.30 -19.69 -0.11
C GLN A 126 13.88 -19.06 1.23
N PRO A 127 12.57 -19.04 1.53
CA PRO A 127 12.08 -18.45 2.77
C PRO A 127 12.64 -19.15 4.00
N PRO A 128 13.14 -18.41 5.00
CA PRO A 128 13.66 -19.01 6.23
C PRO A 128 12.62 -19.89 6.92
N GLY A 129 13.00 -21.15 7.22
CA GLY A 129 12.15 -22.17 7.84
C GLY A 129 11.25 -22.95 6.86
N PHE A 130 11.32 -22.62 5.56
CA PHE A 130 10.60 -23.31 4.47
C PHE A 130 11.57 -23.71 3.35
N GLU A 131 12.85 -23.83 3.66
CA GLU A 131 13.85 -24.32 2.72
C GLU A 131 13.57 -25.81 2.39
N ASP A 132 13.55 -26.17 1.10
CA ASP A 132 13.35 -27.56 0.67
C ASP A 132 14.66 -28.35 0.80
N PRO A 133 14.78 -29.32 1.71
CA PRO A 133 15.99 -30.10 1.92
C PRO A 133 16.45 -30.88 0.69
N ARG A 134 15.54 -31.18 -0.23
CA ARG A 134 15.84 -31.90 -1.47
C ARG A 134 16.53 -31.00 -2.50
N TYR A 135 16.39 -29.68 -2.34
CA TYR A 135 16.87 -28.66 -3.28
C TYR A 135 17.60 -27.53 -2.56
N PRO A 136 18.66 -27.83 -1.77
CA PRO A 136 19.33 -26.82 -0.93
C PRO A 136 20.01 -25.70 -1.74
N ASN A 137 20.37 -25.98 -3.01
CA ASN A 137 21.03 -25.03 -3.92
C ASN A 137 20.05 -24.30 -4.84
N HIS A 138 18.73 -24.43 -4.63
CA HIS A 138 17.74 -23.72 -5.42
C HIS A 138 17.41 -22.37 -4.81
N VAL A 139 17.08 -21.44 -5.69
CA VAL A 139 16.61 -20.08 -5.39
C VAL A 139 15.31 -19.83 -6.14
N TYR A 140 14.64 -18.72 -5.86
CA TYR A 140 13.45 -18.34 -6.58
C TYR A 140 13.75 -17.20 -7.55
N LEU A 141 13.46 -17.42 -8.84
CA LEU A 141 13.41 -16.38 -9.86
C LEU A 141 12.07 -15.65 -9.74
N LEU A 142 12.11 -14.34 -9.55
CA LEU A 142 10.91 -13.51 -9.43
C LEU A 142 10.35 -13.13 -10.80
N HIS A 143 9.04 -13.29 -10.97
CA HIS A 143 8.26 -12.76 -12.09
C HIS A 143 7.51 -11.50 -11.74
N LYS A 144 7.18 -11.35 -10.44
CA LYS A 144 6.47 -10.20 -9.88
C LYS A 144 7.21 -9.65 -8.68
N ALA A 145 6.94 -8.39 -8.40
CA ALA A 145 7.60 -7.69 -7.30
C ALA A 145 7.23 -8.27 -5.93
N LEU A 146 8.19 -8.21 -5.03
CA LEU A 146 8.06 -8.60 -3.63
C LEU A 146 8.17 -7.38 -2.73
N TYR A 147 7.45 -7.39 -1.61
CA TYR A 147 7.68 -6.40 -0.56
C TYR A 147 9.15 -6.37 -0.16
N GLY A 148 9.72 -5.15 -0.04
CA GLY A 148 11.11 -4.95 0.30
C GLY A 148 12.08 -4.81 -0.87
N LEU A 149 11.70 -5.18 -2.10
CA LEU A 149 12.46 -4.81 -3.29
C LEU A 149 12.36 -3.30 -3.55
N LYS A 150 13.46 -2.70 -3.99
CA LYS A 150 13.54 -1.26 -4.28
C LYS A 150 12.60 -0.83 -5.40
N GLN A 151 12.45 -1.65 -6.45
CA GLN A 151 11.58 -1.37 -7.60
C GLN A 151 10.12 -1.81 -7.41
N ALA A 152 9.76 -2.48 -6.31
CA ALA A 152 8.40 -3.00 -6.12
C ALA A 152 7.29 -1.93 -6.20
N PRO A 153 7.45 -0.74 -5.57
CA PRO A 153 6.44 0.32 -5.68
C PRO A 153 6.24 0.78 -7.13
N ARG A 154 7.33 0.88 -7.91
CA ARG A 154 7.29 1.29 -9.31
C ARG A 154 6.62 0.25 -10.18
N ALA A 155 7.00 -1.02 -10.06
CA ALA A 155 6.40 -2.12 -10.82
C ALA A 155 4.89 -2.20 -10.64
N TRP A 156 4.42 -2.04 -9.41
CA TRP A 156 2.99 -1.98 -9.10
C TRP A 156 2.31 -0.75 -9.70
N TYR A 157 2.88 0.44 -9.49
CA TYR A 157 2.32 1.68 -10.01
C TYR A 157 2.21 1.65 -11.54
N GLU A 158 3.26 1.21 -12.25
CA GLU A 158 3.25 1.10 -13.71
C GLU A 158 2.17 0.14 -14.20
N HIS A 159 2.03 -1.02 -13.55
CA HIS A 159 1.00 -2.00 -13.89
C HIS A 159 -0.42 -1.45 -13.74
N LEU A 160 -0.69 -0.77 -12.63
CA LEU A 160 -1.99 -0.15 -12.39
C LEU A 160 -2.24 1.05 -13.33
N ARG A 161 -1.23 1.90 -13.55
CA ARG A 161 -1.28 3.01 -14.51
C ARG A 161 -1.65 2.52 -15.90
N ASP A 162 -0.95 1.51 -16.39
CA ASP A 162 -1.14 1.01 -17.75
C ASP A 162 -2.55 0.39 -17.91
N PHE A 163 -3.04 -0.29 -16.89
CA PHE A 163 -4.41 -0.77 -16.84
C PHE A 163 -5.44 0.37 -16.92
N LEU A 164 -5.26 1.44 -16.15
CA LEU A 164 -6.15 2.61 -16.18
C LEU A 164 -6.08 3.35 -17.53
N LEU A 165 -4.88 3.48 -18.13
CA LEU A 165 -4.73 4.07 -19.46
C LEU A 165 -5.46 3.27 -20.53
N MET A 166 -5.39 1.92 -20.48
CA MET A 166 -6.14 1.04 -21.41
C MET A 166 -7.64 1.18 -21.25
N ASP A 167 -8.13 1.48 -20.03
CA ASP A 167 -9.55 1.78 -19.79
C ASP A 167 -9.95 3.23 -20.18
N GLY A 168 -9.03 4.01 -20.76
CA GLY A 168 -9.29 5.36 -21.28
C GLY A 168 -9.17 6.47 -20.25
N PHE A 169 -8.49 6.23 -19.12
CA PHE A 169 -8.08 7.30 -18.21
C PHE A 169 -6.89 8.06 -18.77
N SER A 170 -6.71 9.29 -18.31
CA SER A 170 -5.55 10.13 -18.56
C SER A 170 -4.85 10.46 -17.26
N VAL A 171 -3.52 10.42 -17.25
CA VAL A 171 -2.68 10.80 -16.09
C VAL A 171 -2.75 12.31 -15.87
N GLY A 172 -2.83 12.74 -14.62
CA GLY A 172 -2.76 14.14 -14.24
C GLY A 172 -1.41 14.77 -14.58
N LYS A 173 -1.42 15.98 -15.13
CA LYS A 173 -0.18 16.67 -15.55
C LYS A 173 0.69 17.12 -14.38
N VAL A 174 0.10 17.43 -13.24
CA VAL A 174 0.80 17.93 -12.04
C VAL A 174 1.00 16.82 -11.01
N ASP A 175 0.03 15.93 -10.91
CA ASP A 175 0.07 14.76 -10.01
C ASP A 175 -0.15 13.51 -10.84
N SER A 176 0.90 12.74 -11.04
CA SER A 176 0.86 11.49 -11.81
C SER A 176 0.13 10.34 -11.09
N THR A 177 -0.23 10.51 -9.82
CA THR A 177 -1.08 9.56 -9.09
C THR A 177 -2.57 9.85 -9.23
N LEU A 178 -2.94 10.99 -9.83
CA LEU A 178 -4.32 11.34 -10.16
C LEU A 178 -4.63 10.98 -11.62
N PHE A 179 -5.66 10.20 -11.80
CA PHE A 179 -6.18 9.80 -13.11
C PHE A 179 -7.56 10.35 -13.32
N THR A 180 -7.86 10.79 -14.54
CA THR A 180 -9.15 11.34 -14.89
C THR A 180 -9.69 10.72 -16.18
N LYS A 181 -10.99 10.50 -16.23
CA LYS A 181 -11.71 10.04 -17.44
C LYS A 181 -12.93 10.90 -17.64
N ARG A 182 -13.12 11.41 -18.85
CA ARG A 182 -14.35 12.13 -19.19
C ARG A 182 -15.46 11.13 -19.53
N VAL A 183 -16.54 11.17 -18.77
CA VAL A 183 -17.70 10.32 -18.95
C VAL A 183 -18.80 11.14 -19.63
N LYS A 184 -19.29 10.64 -20.78
CA LYS A 184 -20.32 11.34 -21.55
C LYS A 184 -21.59 11.53 -20.71
N GLY A 185 -22.04 12.79 -20.61
CA GLY A 185 -23.25 13.14 -19.84
C GLY A 185 -23.07 13.22 -18.33
N SER A 186 -21.88 12.87 -17.78
CA SER A 186 -21.66 12.80 -16.32
C SER A 186 -20.42 13.56 -15.84
N GLY A 187 -19.68 14.21 -16.74
CA GLY A 187 -18.51 15.00 -16.37
C GLY A 187 -17.23 14.20 -16.20
N LEU A 188 -16.43 14.53 -15.19
CA LEU A 188 -15.16 13.88 -14.90
C LEU A 188 -15.35 12.77 -13.86
N PHE A 189 -14.66 11.68 -14.10
CA PHE A 189 -14.44 10.59 -13.15
C PHE A 189 -12.99 10.61 -12.70
N PHE A 190 -12.73 10.46 -11.41
CA PHE A 190 -11.42 10.58 -10.80
C PHE A 190 -10.99 9.26 -10.17
N VAL A 191 -9.70 8.96 -10.29
CA VAL A 191 -9.03 7.88 -9.56
C VAL A 191 -7.73 8.43 -9.01
N GLN A 192 -7.54 8.38 -7.70
CA GLN A 192 -6.32 8.78 -7.01
C GLN A 192 -5.68 7.54 -6.40
N ILE A 193 -4.40 7.29 -6.71
CA ILE A 193 -3.65 6.11 -6.24
C ILE A 193 -2.73 6.53 -5.09
N TYR A 194 -2.75 5.75 -4.01
CA TYR A 194 -1.76 5.81 -2.96
C TYR A 194 -1.32 4.40 -2.57
N VAL A 195 -0.32 3.88 -3.26
CA VAL A 195 0.23 2.52 -3.14
C VAL A 195 -0.87 1.45 -3.34
N ASP A 196 -1.40 0.86 -2.27
CA ASP A 196 -2.47 -0.13 -2.23
C ASP A 196 -3.87 0.48 -2.04
N ASP A 197 -3.95 1.71 -1.59
CA ASP A 197 -5.20 2.46 -1.44
C ASP A 197 -5.57 3.20 -2.72
N ILE A 198 -6.81 3.06 -3.17
CA ILE A 198 -7.36 3.75 -4.33
C ILE A 198 -8.62 4.50 -3.91
N ILE A 199 -8.61 5.82 -4.13
CA ILE A 199 -9.78 6.68 -4.00
C ILE A 199 -10.35 6.90 -5.40
N PHE A 200 -11.66 6.81 -5.56
CA PHE A 200 -12.29 7.06 -6.84
C PHE A 200 -13.69 7.63 -6.69
N GLY A 201 -14.18 8.27 -7.74
CA GLY A 201 -15.55 8.76 -7.78
C GLY A 201 -15.84 9.73 -8.91
N GLY A 202 -17.12 9.94 -9.12
CA GLY A 202 -17.69 10.86 -10.10
C GLY A 202 -19.19 11.06 -9.84
N ALA A 203 -19.82 11.96 -10.60
CA ALA A 203 -21.22 12.34 -10.41
C ALA A 203 -22.22 11.20 -10.71
N ASN A 204 -21.83 10.19 -11.47
CA ASN A 204 -22.72 9.09 -11.84
C ASN A 204 -22.39 7.83 -11.03
N GLU A 205 -23.34 7.41 -10.18
CA GLU A 205 -23.20 6.26 -9.30
C GLU A 205 -23.07 4.92 -10.05
N GLU A 206 -23.67 4.80 -11.23
CA GLU A 206 -23.52 3.58 -12.05
C GLU A 206 -22.07 3.42 -12.55
N HIS A 207 -21.39 4.52 -12.87
CA HIS A 207 -19.98 4.51 -13.22
C HIS A 207 -19.10 4.17 -12.02
N ASN A 208 -19.43 4.66 -10.81
CA ASN A 208 -18.73 4.28 -9.59
C ASN A 208 -18.80 2.77 -9.37
N LYS A 209 -19.99 2.17 -9.53
CA LYS A 209 -20.18 0.72 -9.41
C LYS A 209 -19.48 -0.06 -10.54
N ALA A 210 -19.55 0.42 -11.77
CA ALA A 210 -18.89 -0.20 -12.92
C ALA A 210 -17.36 -0.21 -12.75
N PHE A 211 -16.78 0.90 -12.31
CA PHE A 211 -15.34 0.99 -12.01
C PHE A 211 -14.95 0.04 -10.88
N SER A 212 -15.69 0.01 -9.77
CA SER A 212 -15.46 -0.92 -8.67
C SER A 212 -15.44 -2.38 -9.15
N LYS A 213 -16.42 -2.76 -10.00
CA LYS A 213 -16.49 -4.10 -10.60
C LYS A 213 -15.30 -4.37 -11.52
N LEU A 214 -14.92 -3.42 -12.37
CA LEU A 214 -13.77 -3.52 -13.27
C LEU A 214 -12.47 -3.81 -12.48
N MET A 215 -12.25 -3.05 -11.43
CA MET A 215 -11.05 -3.20 -10.58
C MET A 215 -11.02 -4.54 -9.85
N THR A 216 -12.17 -4.97 -9.28
CA THR A 216 -12.25 -6.26 -8.57
C THR A 216 -12.17 -7.48 -9.49
N MET A 217 -12.49 -7.34 -10.77
CA MET A 217 -12.26 -8.39 -11.78
C MET A 217 -10.78 -8.52 -12.15
N LYS A 218 -10.03 -7.41 -12.14
CA LYS A 218 -8.61 -7.39 -12.52
C LYS A 218 -7.69 -7.70 -11.36
N PHE A 219 -7.98 -7.17 -10.18
CA PHE A 219 -7.15 -7.26 -8.98
C PHE A 219 -7.93 -7.85 -7.81
N ARG A 220 -7.24 -8.56 -6.93
CA ARG A 220 -7.84 -8.97 -5.66
C ARG A 220 -7.95 -7.75 -4.74
N MET A 221 -9.16 -7.23 -4.57
CA MET A 221 -9.42 -6.00 -3.84
C MET A 221 -10.50 -6.17 -2.77
N SER A 222 -10.46 -5.28 -1.79
CA SER A 222 -11.56 -5.06 -0.85
C SER A 222 -12.20 -3.71 -1.14
N MET A 223 -13.51 -3.70 -1.41
CA MET A 223 -14.28 -2.48 -1.46
C MET A 223 -14.53 -1.98 -0.03
N MET A 224 -14.01 -0.80 0.30
CA MET A 224 -14.16 -0.19 1.64
C MET A 224 -15.43 0.66 1.76
N GLY A 225 -16.15 0.86 0.64
CA GLY A 225 -17.32 1.71 0.57
C GLY A 225 -16.98 3.19 0.42
N GLU A 226 -17.86 4.05 0.94
CA GLU A 226 -17.65 5.50 0.96
C GLU A 226 -16.38 5.84 1.74
N LEU A 227 -15.58 6.78 1.23
CA LEU A 227 -14.31 7.21 1.84
C LEU A 227 -14.55 7.80 3.24
N LYS A 228 -14.02 7.12 4.26
CA LYS A 228 -14.18 7.51 5.69
C LYS A 228 -12.85 7.77 6.37
N TYR A 229 -11.81 7.02 6.01
CA TYR A 229 -10.50 7.10 6.64
C TYR A 229 -9.42 7.06 5.55
N PHE A 230 -8.55 8.05 5.53
CA PHE A 230 -7.44 8.07 4.57
C PHE A 230 -6.25 8.87 5.09
N LEU A 231 -5.06 8.24 5.12
CA LEU A 231 -3.80 8.86 5.55
C LEU A 231 -3.89 9.62 6.88
N GLY A 232 -4.59 9.05 7.85
CA GLY A 232 -4.77 9.67 9.16
C GLY A 232 -5.89 10.72 9.23
N PHE A 233 -6.57 10.99 8.12
CA PHE A 233 -7.79 11.80 8.11
C PHE A 233 -9.03 10.95 8.38
N ILE A 234 -9.91 11.47 9.22
CA ILE A 234 -11.29 11.04 9.32
C ILE A 234 -12.10 11.94 8.38
N ILE A 235 -12.84 11.35 7.46
CA ILE A 235 -13.57 12.05 6.41
C ILE A 235 -15.05 11.71 6.55
N LYS A 236 -15.89 12.75 6.65
CA LYS A 236 -17.35 12.62 6.67
C LYS A 236 -17.92 13.43 5.51
N GLN A 237 -18.40 12.73 4.49
CA GLN A 237 -19.02 13.33 3.31
C GLN A 237 -20.52 13.55 3.58
N LEU A 238 -20.89 14.79 3.86
CA LEU A 238 -22.26 15.20 4.21
C LEU A 238 -22.94 15.90 3.01
N PRO A 239 -24.29 15.98 2.97
CA PRO A 239 -25.00 16.67 1.89
C PRO A 239 -24.61 18.14 1.71
N HIS A 240 -24.15 18.80 2.78
CA HIS A 240 -23.83 20.23 2.79
C HIS A 240 -22.33 20.52 2.85
N GLY A 241 -21.47 19.51 2.73
CA GLY A 241 -20.02 19.67 2.76
C GLY A 241 -19.29 18.44 3.24
N THR A 242 -17.96 18.49 3.16
CA THR A 242 -17.09 17.42 3.65
C THR A 242 -16.34 17.89 4.88
N PHE A 243 -16.50 17.16 5.98
CA PHE A 243 -15.77 17.39 7.22
C PHE A 243 -14.52 16.51 7.23
N ILE A 244 -13.37 17.12 7.52
CA ILE A 244 -12.06 16.45 7.63
C ILE A 244 -11.50 16.70 9.02
N SER A 245 -11.08 15.63 9.72
CA SER A 245 -10.50 15.68 11.06
C SER A 245 -9.28 14.76 11.16
N GLN A 246 -8.37 15.11 12.07
CA GLN A 246 -7.24 14.26 12.47
C GLN A 246 -7.33 13.88 13.95
N GLU A 247 -8.52 13.76 14.49
CA GLU A 247 -8.78 13.53 15.92
C GLU A 247 -7.97 12.36 16.48
N GLN A 248 -8.01 11.20 15.83
CA GLN A 248 -7.28 10.00 16.28
C GLN A 248 -5.77 10.23 16.31
N TYR A 249 -5.24 10.93 15.32
CA TYR A 249 -3.82 11.27 15.25
C TYR A 249 -3.42 12.21 16.40
N VAL A 250 -4.22 13.23 16.66
CA VAL A 250 -3.98 14.18 17.75
C VAL A 250 -4.04 13.48 19.11
N LEU A 251 -5.06 12.65 19.34
CA LEU A 251 -5.18 11.87 20.57
C LEU A 251 -3.96 10.94 20.77
N GLY A 252 -3.53 10.23 19.71
CA GLY A 252 -2.34 9.36 19.77
C GLY A 252 -1.05 10.13 20.09
N ILE A 253 -0.87 11.35 19.59
CA ILE A 253 0.26 12.22 19.97
C ILE A 253 0.17 12.62 21.45
N LEU A 254 -0.98 13.09 21.87
CA LEU A 254 -1.19 13.51 23.26
C LEU A 254 -0.95 12.37 24.25
N GLU A 255 -1.40 11.17 23.91
CA GLU A 255 -1.15 9.96 24.69
C GLU A 255 0.33 9.61 24.75
N LYS A 256 1.01 9.58 23.59
CA LYS A 256 2.45 9.28 23.48
C LYS A 256 3.32 10.19 24.35
N PHE A 257 2.91 11.46 24.50
CA PHE A 257 3.64 12.44 25.29
C PHE A 257 3.02 12.67 26.68
N ASN A 258 2.07 11.82 27.14
CA ASN A 258 1.37 11.94 28.42
C ASN A 258 0.66 13.29 28.61
N MET A 259 0.15 13.88 27.52
CA MET A 259 -0.48 15.21 27.51
C MET A 259 -2.02 15.19 27.40
N LEU A 260 -2.67 14.03 27.47
CA LEU A 260 -4.14 13.91 27.36
C LEU A 260 -4.89 14.79 28.37
N LYS A 261 -4.30 15.02 29.56
CA LYS A 261 -4.87 15.84 30.63
C LYS A 261 -4.29 17.26 30.67
N ALA A 262 -3.43 17.63 29.74
CA ALA A 262 -2.83 18.97 29.72
C ALA A 262 -3.87 20.01 29.30
N SER A 263 -3.83 21.17 29.93
CA SER A 263 -4.67 22.30 29.53
C SER A 263 -4.17 22.92 28.24
N PRO A 264 -5.05 23.21 27.26
CA PRO A 264 -4.62 23.83 26.01
C PRO A 264 -4.08 25.24 26.25
N MET A 265 -2.94 25.53 25.58
CA MET A 265 -2.36 26.88 25.57
C MET A 265 -2.59 27.54 24.21
N LYS A 266 -2.92 28.83 24.20
CA LYS A 266 -3.21 29.61 23.00
C LYS A 266 -1.94 29.92 22.17
N THR A 267 -0.77 29.92 22.82
CA THR A 267 0.52 30.19 22.18
C THR A 267 1.51 29.06 22.46
N PRO A 268 2.37 28.69 21.50
CA PRO A 268 3.37 27.63 21.70
C PRO A 268 4.39 27.92 22.79
N MET A 269 4.65 29.20 23.09
CA MET A 269 5.49 29.65 24.18
C MET A 269 4.82 30.78 24.95
N PRO A 270 4.89 30.81 26.30
CA PRO A 270 4.43 31.96 27.08
C PRO A 270 5.32 33.16 26.75
N LEU A 271 4.70 34.32 26.54
CA LEU A 271 5.40 35.58 26.19
C LEU A 271 6.48 35.98 27.20
N ASN A 272 6.43 35.47 28.42
CA ASN A 272 7.35 35.79 29.52
C ASN A 272 8.12 34.58 30.06
N GLY A 273 8.19 33.48 29.29
CA GLY A 273 8.98 32.32 29.66
C GLY A 273 10.46 32.55 29.38
N GLN A 274 11.26 32.80 30.39
CA GLN A 274 12.72 32.63 30.29
C GLN A 274 12.97 31.16 29.95
N LEU A 275 13.60 30.90 28.82
CA LEU A 275 14.23 29.62 28.55
C LEU A 275 15.29 29.43 29.62
N GLY A 276 15.03 28.55 30.58
CA GLY A 276 16.02 28.21 31.58
C GLY A 276 17.30 27.70 30.90
N SER A 277 18.40 28.35 31.16
CA SER A 277 19.72 27.84 30.81
C SER A 277 19.95 26.57 31.62
N GLY A 278 19.75 25.41 31.00
CA GLY A 278 20.15 24.10 31.52
C GLY A 278 21.21 23.51 30.62
#